data_403a89c469388eba9b17dafd1f2172fb
#
_entry.id   403a89c469388eba9b17dafd1f2172fb
#
_cell.length_a   1.000
_cell.length_b   1.000
_cell.length_c   1.000
_cell.angle_alpha   90.00
_cell.angle_beta   90.00
_cell.angle_gamma   90.00
#
_symmetry.space_group_name_H-M   'P 1'
#
loop_
_entity.id
_entity.type
_entity.pdbx_description
1 polymer ?
#
loop_
_entity_poly.entity_id
_entity_poly.type
_entity_poly.pdbx_seq_one_letter_code
_entity_poly.pdbx_strand_id
1 'polypeptide(L)'
;AWEQRVPDLLLDEPYDALILASIIQKEAMLASEMPRISGVFHNRLRLKMRLQTDPTVIFGLGPDFKGPLKRSDLKKDTPYNTYTRGGLPPGPIALPGRAALLAAVNPMTTEDLYFVARGDGSHQFSKTLTEHNRAVKKYRN
;
A
#
# COMPACT_ATOMS: atom_id res chain seq x y z
N ALA A 1 7.58 -16.69 6.18
CA ALA A 1 6.60 -15.70 6.60
C ALA A 1 5.16 -16.21 6.41
N TRP A 2 4.89 -16.90 5.31
CA TRP A 2 3.54 -17.41 5.03
C TRP A 2 3.03 -18.34 6.14
N GLU A 3 3.89 -19.15 6.70
CA GLU A 3 3.55 -20.09 7.78
C GLU A 3 3.14 -19.39 9.07
N GLN A 4 3.53 -18.14 9.23
CA GLN A 4 3.25 -17.33 10.42
C GLN A 4 2.03 -16.42 10.23
N ARG A 5 1.26 -16.64 9.16
CA ARG A 5 0.10 -15.81 8.85
C ARG A 5 -1.00 -15.94 9.88
N VAL A 6 -1.79 -14.86 10.03
CA VAL A 6 -2.96 -14.89 10.90
C VAL A 6 -4.02 -15.85 10.33
N PRO A 7 -4.86 -16.47 11.20
CA PRO A 7 -5.82 -17.50 10.75
C PRO A 7 -6.80 -17.04 9.68
N ASP A 8 -7.30 -15.83 9.77
CA ASP A 8 -8.35 -15.33 8.87
C ASP A 8 -7.80 -14.39 7.80
N LEU A 9 -6.57 -14.67 7.34
CA LEU A 9 -5.93 -13.84 6.34
C LEU A 9 -6.70 -13.88 5.02
N LEU A 10 -6.94 -12.69 4.46
CA LEU A 10 -7.69 -12.53 3.21
C LEU A 10 -6.92 -13.05 1.98
N LEU A 11 -5.60 -13.08 2.06
CA LEU A 11 -4.75 -13.52 0.95
C LEU A 11 -4.84 -15.04 0.77
N ASP A 12 -4.99 -15.48 -0.48
CA ASP A 12 -5.24 -16.88 -0.79
C ASP A 12 -3.96 -17.73 -0.87
N GLU A 13 -2.84 -17.12 -1.28
CA GLU A 13 -1.62 -17.87 -1.53
C GLU A 13 -0.36 -17.05 -1.22
N PRO A 14 0.79 -17.73 -1.04
CA PRO A 14 2.05 -17.04 -0.71
C PRO A 14 2.46 -15.95 -1.71
N TYR A 15 2.16 -16.14 -2.99
CA TYR A 15 2.50 -15.13 -4.00
C TYR A 15 1.76 -13.81 -3.76
N ASP A 16 0.52 -13.86 -3.31
CA ASP A 16 -0.25 -12.66 -2.94
C ASP A 16 0.44 -11.91 -1.81
N ALA A 17 0.95 -12.65 -0.82
CA ALA A 17 1.68 -12.06 0.29
C ALA A 17 2.96 -11.37 -0.19
N LEU A 18 3.66 -11.98 -1.15
CA LEU A 18 4.86 -11.38 -1.73
C LEU A 18 4.54 -10.07 -2.43
N ILE A 19 3.46 -10.04 -3.21
CA ILE A 19 3.02 -8.82 -3.91
C ILE A 19 2.71 -7.72 -2.91
N LEU A 20 1.89 -8.02 -1.90
CA LEU A 20 1.52 -7.03 -0.89
C LEU A 20 2.75 -6.54 -0.10
N ALA A 21 3.64 -7.47 0.27
CA ALA A 21 4.86 -7.10 0.97
C ALA A 21 5.74 -6.16 0.15
N SER A 22 5.79 -6.35 -1.17
CA SER A 22 6.57 -5.46 -2.05
C SER A 22 6.01 -4.03 -2.05
N ILE A 23 4.69 -3.89 -1.93
CA ILE A 23 4.04 -2.58 -1.84
C ILE A 23 4.33 -1.96 -0.47
N ILE A 24 4.18 -2.73 0.60
CA ILE A 24 4.48 -2.26 1.96
C ILE A 24 5.94 -1.78 2.05
N GLN A 25 6.86 -2.53 1.45
CA GLN A 25 8.28 -2.18 1.44
C GLN A 25 8.53 -0.80 0.83
N LYS A 26 7.80 -0.47 -0.23
CA LYS A 26 7.95 0.81 -0.90
C LYS A 26 7.22 1.96 -0.20
N GLU A 27 6.11 1.67 0.49
CA GLU A 27 5.33 2.70 1.17
C GLU A 27 5.91 3.07 2.54
N ALA A 28 6.38 2.09 3.30
CA ALA A 28 6.81 2.32 4.68
C ALA A 28 8.29 2.70 4.73
N MET A 29 8.60 3.82 5.37
CA MET A 29 9.98 4.16 5.71
C MET A 29 10.37 3.62 7.08
N LEU A 30 9.38 3.43 7.96
CA LEU A 30 9.60 2.90 9.31
C LEU A 30 9.03 1.49 9.40
N ALA A 31 9.87 0.52 9.79
CA ALA A 31 9.43 -0.87 9.95
C ALA A 31 8.31 -0.98 10.98
N SER A 32 8.30 -0.12 12.00
CA SER A 32 7.28 -0.10 13.03
C SER A 32 5.87 0.22 12.50
N GLU A 33 5.78 0.88 11.36
CA GLU A 33 4.48 1.20 10.75
C GLU A 33 3.99 0.15 9.76
N MET A 34 4.84 -0.79 9.38
CA MET A 34 4.47 -1.77 8.36
C MET A 34 3.22 -2.59 8.70
N PRO A 35 3.02 -3.08 9.94
CA PRO A 35 1.79 -3.78 10.26
C PRO A 35 0.53 -2.92 10.11
N ARG A 36 0.60 -1.64 10.44
CA ARG A 36 -0.53 -0.73 10.33
C ARG A 36 -0.83 -0.39 8.87
N ILE A 37 0.21 -0.16 8.07
CA ILE A 37 0.05 0.05 6.62
C ILE A 37 -0.57 -1.19 5.99
N SER A 38 -0.10 -2.39 6.37
CA SER A 38 -0.69 -3.65 5.93
C SER A 38 -2.17 -3.72 6.31
N GLY A 39 -2.53 -3.28 7.52
CA GLY A 39 -3.91 -3.23 7.98
C GLY A 39 -4.80 -2.39 7.08
N VAL A 40 -4.30 -1.23 6.64
CA VAL A 40 -5.03 -0.36 5.70
C VAL A 40 -5.27 -1.10 4.38
N PHE A 41 -4.25 -1.72 3.81
CA PHE A 41 -4.39 -2.44 2.54
C PHE A 41 -5.35 -3.62 2.66
N HIS A 42 -5.27 -4.39 3.75
CA HIS A 42 -6.20 -5.50 3.98
C HIS A 42 -7.64 -5.00 4.12
N ASN A 43 -7.85 -3.88 4.82
CA ASN A 43 -9.18 -3.29 4.96
C ASN A 43 -9.74 -2.89 3.60
N ARG A 44 -8.91 -2.27 2.76
CA ARG A 44 -9.33 -1.88 1.41
C ARG A 44 -9.64 -3.09 0.54
N LEU A 45 -8.81 -4.13 0.58
CA LEU A 45 -9.07 -5.37 -0.17
C LEU A 45 -10.40 -6.00 0.26
N ARG A 46 -10.67 -6.06 1.57
CA ARG A 46 -11.91 -6.62 2.10
C ARG A 46 -13.14 -5.83 1.64
N LEU A 47 -13.03 -4.51 1.59
CA LEU A 47 -14.12 -3.63 1.19
C LEU A 47 -14.17 -3.41 -0.33
N LYS A 48 -13.29 -4.06 -1.08
CA LYS A 48 -13.18 -3.92 -2.54
C LYS A 48 -12.86 -2.50 -2.97
N MET A 49 -12.12 -1.78 -2.14
CA MET A 49 -11.57 -0.48 -2.47
C MET A 49 -10.24 -0.66 -3.21
N ARG A 50 -9.98 0.20 -4.19
CA ARG A 50 -8.69 0.19 -4.88
C ARG A 50 -7.59 0.56 -3.90
N LEU A 51 -6.40 -0.04 -4.06
CA LEU A 51 -5.30 0.21 -3.13
C LEU A 51 -4.74 1.63 -3.26
N GLN A 52 -4.75 2.19 -4.45
CA GLN A 52 -4.37 3.59 -4.73
C GLN A 52 -3.01 3.96 -4.13
N THR A 53 -1.99 3.17 -4.49
CA THR A 53 -0.64 3.37 -3.99
C THR A 53 0.28 3.81 -5.12
N ASP A 54 0.99 4.93 -4.90
CA ASP A 54 1.87 5.55 -5.90
C ASP A 54 2.98 4.61 -6.41
N PRO A 55 3.66 3.82 -5.56
CA PRO A 55 4.72 2.94 -6.05
C PRO A 55 4.29 1.97 -7.15
N THR A 56 3.04 1.51 -7.15
CA THR A 56 2.56 0.61 -8.20
C THR A 56 2.41 1.35 -9.53
N VAL A 57 2.01 2.62 -9.48
CA VAL A 57 1.90 3.45 -10.68
C VAL A 57 3.29 3.66 -11.28
N ILE A 58 4.26 4.03 -10.44
CA ILE A 58 5.64 4.24 -10.88
C ILE A 58 6.19 2.97 -11.53
N PHE A 59 5.99 1.82 -10.91
CA PHE A 59 6.45 0.55 -11.46
C PHE A 59 5.83 0.27 -12.82
N GLY A 60 4.53 0.51 -12.96
CA GLY A 60 3.80 0.28 -14.21
C GLY A 60 4.23 1.20 -15.35
N LEU A 61 4.70 2.41 -15.02
CA LEU A 61 5.19 3.35 -16.03
C LEU A 61 6.56 2.96 -16.58
N GLY A 62 7.28 2.09 -15.87
CA GLY A 62 8.52 1.52 -16.36
C GLY A 62 9.78 2.26 -15.90
N PRO A 63 10.97 1.69 -16.21
CA PRO A 63 12.24 2.21 -15.69
C PRO A 63 12.64 3.58 -16.25
N ASP A 64 12.03 3.99 -17.36
CA ASP A 64 12.33 5.28 -17.97
C ASP A 64 11.56 6.44 -17.33
N PHE A 65 10.63 6.13 -16.42
CA PHE A 65 9.87 7.19 -15.74
C PHE A 65 10.79 8.03 -14.86
N LYS A 66 10.71 9.34 -15.03
CA LYS A 66 11.51 10.32 -14.30
C LYS A 66 10.60 11.34 -13.63
N GLY A 67 11.03 11.77 -12.45
CA GLY A 67 10.44 12.92 -11.81
C GLY A 67 9.27 12.59 -10.95
N PRO A 68 8.55 13.62 -10.45
CA PRO A 68 7.41 13.38 -9.58
C PRO A 68 6.21 12.89 -10.38
N LEU A 69 5.37 12.12 -9.71
CA LEU A 69 4.09 11.68 -10.27
C LEU A 69 3.17 12.87 -10.46
N LYS A 70 2.49 12.91 -11.61
CA LYS A 70 1.47 13.90 -11.91
C LYS A 70 0.09 13.22 -11.88
N ARG A 71 -0.97 14.02 -11.79
CA ARG A 71 -2.34 13.48 -11.83
C ARG A 71 -2.61 12.70 -13.12
N SER A 72 -2.04 13.15 -14.25
CA SER A 72 -2.17 12.42 -15.52
C SER A 72 -1.56 11.04 -15.46
N ASP A 73 -0.46 10.87 -14.70
CA ASP A 73 0.19 9.57 -14.52
C ASP A 73 -0.72 8.61 -13.76
N LEU A 74 -1.46 9.11 -12.76
CA LEU A 74 -2.38 8.27 -11.98
C LEU A 74 -3.56 7.76 -12.81
N LYS A 75 -3.89 8.44 -13.90
CA LYS A 75 -4.99 8.06 -14.78
C LYS A 75 -4.57 7.14 -15.92
N LYS A 76 -3.28 6.96 -16.13
CA LYS A 76 -2.77 6.12 -17.21
C LYS A 76 -2.87 4.65 -16.80
N ASP A 77 -3.80 3.92 -17.43
CA ASP A 77 -4.01 2.52 -17.09
C ASP A 77 -2.83 1.67 -17.49
N THR A 78 -2.32 0.90 -16.54
CA THR A 78 -1.34 -0.17 -16.75
C THR A 78 -1.77 -1.34 -15.88
N PRO A 79 -1.26 -2.57 -16.13
CA PRO A 79 -1.59 -3.71 -15.27
C PRO A 79 -1.27 -3.48 -13.79
N TYR A 80 -0.34 -2.58 -13.49
CA TYR A 80 0.10 -2.29 -12.12
C TYR A 80 -0.57 -1.08 -11.47
N ASN A 81 -1.36 -0.31 -12.23
CA ASN A 81 -1.95 0.92 -11.69
C ASN A 81 -3.12 0.62 -10.75
N THR A 82 -2.90 0.77 -9.45
CA THR A 82 -3.91 0.50 -8.43
C THR A 82 -4.92 1.63 -8.24
N TYR A 83 -4.79 2.74 -8.99
CA TYR A 83 -5.84 3.76 -9.06
C TYR A 83 -6.89 3.43 -10.11
N THR A 84 -6.49 2.72 -11.17
CA THR A 84 -7.40 2.36 -12.27
C THR A 84 -7.90 0.92 -12.17
N ARG A 85 -7.22 0.06 -11.42
CA ARG A 85 -7.57 -1.36 -11.29
C ARG A 85 -7.70 -1.75 -9.83
N GLY A 86 -8.69 -2.59 -9.52
CA GLY A 86 -8.91 -3.10 -8.18
C GLY A 86 -8.02 -4.28 -7.83
N GLY A 87 -7.88 -4.53 -6.53
CA GLY A 87 -7.12 -5.67 -6.03
C GLY A 87 -5.61 -5.48 -6.12
N LEU A 88 -4.88 -6.58 -5.93
CA LEU A 88 -3.43 -6.61 -6.01
C LEU A 88 -2.97 -6.53 -7.47
N PRO A 89 -1.81 -5.90 -7.73
CA PRO A 89 -1.22 -5.95 -9.08
C PRO A 89 -0.76 -7.36 -9.42
N PRO A 90 -0.39 -7.61 -10.71
CA PRO A 90 -0.06 -8.98 -11.16
C PRO A 90 1.20 -9.57 -10.54
N GLY A 91 2.11 -8.76 -10.03
CA GLY A 91 3.35 -9.24 -9.46
C GLY A 91 3.98 -8.24 -8.51
N PRO A 92 5.08 -8.64 -7.83
CA PRO A 92 5.77 -7.74 -6.90
C PRO A 92 6.44 -6.58 -7.62
N ILE A 93 6.52 -5.43 -6.95
CA ILE A 93 7.11 -4.21 -7.49
C ILE A 93 8.49 -3.91 -6.90
N ALA A 94 8.92 -4.69 -5.94
CA ALA A 94 10.21 -4.54 -5.27
C ALA A 94 10.57 -5.85 -4.60
N LEU A 95 11.81 -5.94 -4.10
CA LEU A 95 12.24 -7.06 -3.28
C LEU A 95 11.91 -6.73 -1.81
N PRO A 96 10.92 -7.38 -1.20
CA PRO A 96 10.56 -7.06 0.18
C PRO A 96 11.52 -7.69 1.18
N GLY A 97 11.78 -6.97 2.28
CA GLY A 97 12.52 -7.51 3.40
C GLY A 97 11.61 -8.34 4.32
N ARG A 98 12.22 -8.95 5.33
CA ARG A 98 11.50 -9.80 6.28
C ARG A 98 10.37 -9.08 7.00
N ALA A 99 10.61 -7.84 7.45
CA ALA A 99 9.59 -7.06 8.17
C ALA A 99 8.34 -6.85 7.32
N ALA A 100 8.53 -6.52 6.03
CA ALA A 100 7.40 -6.33 5.12
C ALA A 100 6.66 -7.64 4.86
N LEU A 101 7.38 -8.75 4.71
CA LEU A 101 6.77 -10.07 4.50
C LEU A 101 5.93 -10.47 5.71
N LEU A 102 6.45 -10.29 6.92
CA LEU A 102 5.69 -10.58 8.14
C LEU A 102 4.48 -9.68 8.29
N ALA A 103 4.63 -8.38 7.98
CA ALA A 103 3.52 -7.43 8.06
C ALA A 103 2.41 -7.78 7.07
N ALA A 104 2.76 -8.23 5.86
CA ALA A 104 1.78 -8.61 4.85
C ALA A 104 0.84 -9.72 5.34
N VAL A 105 1.36 -10.67 6.12
CA VAL A 105 0.59 -11.82 6.60
C VAL A 105 0.12 -11.65 8.06
N ASN A 106 0.51 -10.56 8.71
CA ASN A 106 0.10 -10.21 10.07
C ASN A 106 -0.28 -8.73 10.12
N PRO A 107 -1.37 -8.35 9.44
CA PRO A 107 -1.80 -6.94 9.47
C PRO A 107 -2.28 -6.55 10.86
N MET A 108 -2.02 -5.30 11.24
CA MET A 108 -2.60 -4.74 12.46
C MET A 108 -4.12 -4.70 12.32
N THR A 109 -4.83 -5.12 13.37
CA THR A 109 -6.28 -4.94 13.42
C THR A 109 -6.58 -3.47 13.64
N THR A 110 -7.17 -2.82 12.66
CA THR A 110 -7.46 -1.39 12.68
C THR A 110 -8.64 -1.09 11.77
N GLU A 111 -9.29 0.04 11.98
CA GLU A 111 -10.33 0.54 11.10
C GLU A 111 -9.79 1.53 10.07
N ASP A 112 -8.48 1.78 10.06
CA ASP A 112 -7.87 2.76 9.15
C ASP A 112 -8.05 2.35 7.69
N LEU A 113 -8.41 3.32 6.87
CA LEU A 113 -8.59 3.14 5.42
C LEU A 113 -7.67 4.05 4.59
N TYR A 114 -7.00 5.01 5.24
CA TYR A 114 -6.16 5.99 4.55
C TYR A 114 -4.89 6.26 5.35
N PHE A 115 -3.84 6.68 4.62
CA PHE A 115 -2.66 7.22 5.27
C PHE A 115 -2.00 8.25 4.36
N VAL A 116 -1.25 9.17 4.96
CA VAL A 116 -0.48 10.19 4.24
C VAL A 116 0.83 10.42 4.98
N ALA A 117 1.91 10.62 4.21
CA ALA A 117 3.22 10.88 4.80
C ALA A 117 3.24 12.21 5.53
N ARG A 118 3.87 12.23 6.73
CA ARG A 118 4.03 13.45 7.53
C ARG A 118 5.26 14.25 7.11
N GLY A 119 6.16 13.66 6.33
CA GLY A 119 7.40 14.31 5.92
C GLY A 119 8.59 14.00 6.81
N ASP A 120 8.38 13.27 7.90
CA ASP A 120 9.45 12.85 8.82
C ASP A 120 9.72 11.34 8.78
N GLY A 121 9.19 10.65 7.78
CA GLY A 121 9.29 9.20 7.65
C GLY A 121 8.09 8.45 8.20
N SER A 122 7.25 9.12 8.99
CA SER A 122 6.03 8.52 9.55
C SER A 122 4.80 8.91 8.75
N HIS A 123 3.67 8.28 9.08
CA HIS A 123 2.40 8.51 8.41
C HIS A 123 1.30 8.91 9.40
N GLN A 124 0.35 9.70 8.91
CA GLN A 124 -0.91 9.97 9.60
C GLN A 124 -1.95 9.03 9.03
N PHE A 125 -2.57 8.25 9.89
CA PHE A 125 -3.61 7.29 9.50
C PHE A 125 -4.99 7.86 9.77
N SER A 126 -5.96 7.53 8.92
CA SER A 126 -7.33 8.04 9.05
C SER A 126 -8.33 6.95 8.70
N LYS A 127 -9.50 7.00 9.34
CA LYS A 127 -10.60 6.05 9.12
C LYS A 127 -11.55 6.52 8.03
N THR A 128 -11.71 7.83 7.87
CA THR A 128 -12.66 8.42 6.93
C THR A 128 -11.96 9.29 5.91
N LEU A 129 -12.62 9.48 4.77
CA LEU A 129 -12.09 10.37 3.72
C LEU A 129 -11.97 11.81 4.21
N THR A 130 -12.92 12.27 5.03
CA THR A 130 -12.89 13.62 5.60
C THR A 130 -11.65 13.83 6.45
N GLU A 131 -11.35 12.87 7.33
CA GLU A 131 -10.14 12.94 8.17
C GLU A 131 -8.88 12.90 7.31
N HIS A 132 -8.88 12.01 6.29
CA HIS A 132 -7.73 11.89 5.37
C HIS A 132 -7.48 13.20 4.62
N ASN A 133 -8.53 13.81 4.07
CA ASN A 133 -8.40 15.06 3.34
C ASN A 133 -7.86 16.18 4.23
N ARG A 134 -8.26 16.21 5.49
CA ARG A 134 -7.74 17.16 6.48
C ARG A 134 -6.25 16.92 6.72
N ALA A 135 -5.84 15.66 6.85
CA ALA A 135 -4.44 15.30 7.03
C ALA A 135 -3.59 15.64 5.78
N VAL A 136 -4.13 15.37 4.59
CA VAL A 136 -3.45 15.72 3.33
C VAL A 136 -3.19 17.22 3.26
N LYS A 137 -4.19 18.02 3.60
CA LYS A 137 -4.06 19.48 3.60
C LYS A 137 -3.00 19.94 4.60
N LYS A 138 -2.93 19.27 5.77
CA LYS A 138 -1.96 19.61 6.80
C LYS A 138 -0.52 19.29 6.39
N TYR A 139 -0.29 18.11 5.78
CA TYR A 139 1.06 17.60 5.55
C TYR A 139 1.60 17.81 4.14
N ARG A 140 0.76 18.03 3.15
CA ARG A 140 1.21 18.22 1.75
C ARG A 140 1.21 19.67 1.28
N ASN A 141 0.73 20.57 2.09
CA ASN A 141 0.81 22.01 1.82
C ASN A 141 1.95 22.64 2.68
#